data_0a0fc95cd5ebb426a13e36f42c96ad8e
#
_entry.id   0a0fc95cd5ebb426a13e36f42c96ad8e
#
_cell.length_a   1.000
_cell.length_b   1.000
_cell.length_c   1.000
_cell.angle_alpha   90.00
_cell.angle_beta   90.00
_cell.angle_gamma   90.00
#
_symmetry.space_group_name_H-M   'P 1'
#
loop_
_entity.id
_entity.type
_entity.pdbx_description
1 polymer ?
#
loop_
_entity_poly.entity_id
_entity_poly.type
_entity_poly.pdbx_seq_one_letter_code
_entity_poly.pdbx_strand_id
1 'polypeptide(L)'
;MIDQVTFEKTTYAPLPLKYEAGTQNYVAAACMAPALETALHMAEDAALQANLAAIRDYLQEELGRIEGLRIYGTPRDAAHKIPLFSFTVEGAFASGLAQILDKMGIALRSGHMCAEPLLRRYGQTSMLRASLAPYNTMAECETFVKSLRRAVDMLR
;
A
#
# COMPACT_ATOMS: atom_id res chain seq x y z
N MET A 1 33.13 -5.11 0.80
CA MET A 1 34.06 -6.27 0.63
C MET A 1 35.40 -5.95 1.25
N ILE A 2 36.02 -6.97 1.81
CA ILE A 2 37.44 -6.94 2.24
C ILE A 2 38.29 -6.92 0.97
N ASP A 3 39.35 -6.12 0.98
CA ASP A 3 40.40 -6.08 -0.04
C ASP A 3 41.59 -6.97 0.37
N GLN A 4 42.19 -6.69 1.52
CA GLN A 4 43.30 -7.50 2.08
C GLN A 4 43.09 -7.75 3.57
N VAL A 5 43.55 -8.90 4.04
CA VAL A 5 43.61 -9.28 5.46
C VAL A 5 45.01 -9.73 5.81
N THR A 6 45.62 -9.10 6.83
CA THR A 6 46.82 -9.54 7.47
C THR A 6 46.56 -9.75 8.97
N PHE A 7 47.55 -10.23 9.71
CA PHE A 7 47.41 -10.34 11.16
C PHE A 7 47.30 -8.97 11.86
N GLU A 8 47.83 -7.92 11.25
CA GLU A 8 47.88 -6.57 11.83
C GLU A 8 46.76 -5.69 11.35
N LYS A 9 46.20 -5.94 10.14
CA LYS A 9 45.28 -4.99 9.49
C LYS A 9 44.35 -5.66 8.48
N THR A 10 43.13 -5.17 8.45
CA THR A 10 42.18 -5.44 7.36
C THR A 10 41.96 -4.16 6.55
N THR A 11 42.01 -4.24 5.23
CA THR A 11 41.64 -3.18 4.33
C THR A 11 40.35 -3.54 3.58
N TYR A 12 39.67 -2.51 3.09
CA TYR A 12 38.37 -2.66 2.42
C TYR A 12 38.45 -2.09 1.02
N ALA A 13 37.71 -2.69 0.10
CA ALA A 13 37.56 -2.21 -1.25
C ALA A 13 37.00 -0.77 -1.27
N PRO A 14 37.22 0.01 -2.35
CA PRO A 14 36.60 1.33 -2.50
C PRO A 14 35.08 1.21 -2.62
N LEU A 15 34.39 2.34 -2.46
CA LEU A 15 32.97 2.43 -2.72
C LEU A 15 32.67 2.21 -4.21
N PRO A 16 31.58 1.54 -4.59
CA PRO A 16 30.51 0.98 -3.73
C PRO A 16 30.82 -0.40 -3.15
N LEU A 17 31.83 -1.11 -3.64
CA LEU A 17 32.14 -2.50 -3.32
C LEU A 17 32.43 -2.74 -1.84
N LYS A 18 32.84 -1.71 -1.11
CA LYS A 18 33.05 -1.78 0.35
C LYS A 18 31.84 -2.36 1.09
N TYR A 19 30.63 -2.02 0.67
CA TYR A 19 29.38 -2.42 1.33
C TYR A 19 28.62 -3.56 0.62
N GLU A 20 29.19 -4.07 -0.46
CA GLU A 20 28.59 -5.16 -1.22
C GLU A 20 29.31 -6.48 -0.93
N ALA A 21 28.74 -7.29 -0.05
CA ALA A 21 29.29 -8.59 0.32
C ALA A 21 28.67 -9.72 -0.51
N GLY A 22 29.53 -10.60 -1.01
CA GLY A 22 29.12 -11.75 -1.82
C GLY A 22 28.81 -11.39 -3.28
N THR A 23 28.18 -12.31 -3.98
CA THR A 23 27.74 -12.11 -5.39
C THR A 23 26.52 -11.20 -5.42
N GLN A 24 26.57 -10.13 -6.18
CA GLN A 24 25.44 -9.21 -6.36
C GLN A 24 24.25 -9.94 -6.99
N ASN A 25 23.05 -9.50 -6.67
CA ASN A 25 21.83 -10.03 -7.24
C ASN A 25 21.61 -9.47 -8.66
N TYR A 26 22.48 -9.83 -9.59
CA TYR A 26 22.45 -9.34 -10.97
C TYR A 26 21.20 -9.81 -11.73
N VAL A 27 20.64 -10.97 -11.35
CA VAL A 27 19.38 -11.46 -11.97
C VAL A 27 18.24 -10.51 -11.64
N ALA A 28 18.04 -10.16 -10.37
CA ALA A 28 17.00 -9.20 -10.00
C ALA A 28 17.27 -7.80 -10.58
N ALA A 29 18.55 -7.38 -10.67
CA ALA A 29 18.90 -6.11 -11.30
C ALA A 29 18.55 -6.10 -12.80
N ALA A 30 18.80 -7.20 -13.52
CA ALA A 30 18.41 -7.32 -14.92
C ALA A 30 16.88 -7.32 -15.10
N CYS A 31 16.13 -7.97 -14.19
CA CYS A 31 14.68 -7.99 -14.22
C CYS A 31 14.02 -6.66 -13.83
N MET A 32 14.76 -5.75 -13.19
CA MET A 32 14.23 -4.46 -12.78
C MET A 32 13.95 -3.53 -13.97
N ALA A 33 14.74 -3.59 -15.04
CA ALA A 33 14.54 -2.75 -16.22
C ALA A 33 13.16 -2.96 -16.86
N PRO A 34 12.75 -4.18 -17.27
CA PRO A 34 11.42 -4.40 -17.84
C PRO A 34 10.29 -4.11 -16.83
N ALA A 35 10.51 -4.30 -15.54
CA ALA A 35 9.52 -3.94 -14.53
C ALA A 35 9.31 -2.42 -14.44
N LEU A 36 10.38 -1.63 -14.51
CA LEU A 36 10.31 -0.17 -14.55
C LEU A 36 9.67 0.34 -15.85
N GLU A 37 10.00 -0.25 -16.99
CA GLU A 37 9.35 0.07 -18.27
C GLU A 37 7.83 -0.16 -18.21
N THR A 38 7.41 -1.29 -17.64
CA THR A 38 5.98 -1.59 -17.43
C THR A 38 5.32 -0.57 -16.50
N ALA A 39 5.98 -0.21 -15.40
CA ALA A 39 5.45 0.78 -14.45
C ALA A 39 5.33 2.17 -15.08
N LEU A 40 6.33 2.59 -15.87
CA LEU A 40 6.30 3.86 -16.61
C LEU A 40 5.17 3.87 -17.64
N HIS A 41 5.04 2.79 -18.41
CA HIS A 41 3.96 2.67 -19.39
C HIS A 41 2.57 2.80 -18.71
N MET A 42 2.35 2.11 -17.59
CA MET A 42 1.10 2.25 -16.83
C MET A 42 0.88 3.68 -16.31
N ALA A 43 1.95 4.39 -15.94
CA ALA A 43 1.85 5.77 -15.46
C ALA A 43 1.52 6.78 -16.57
N GLU A 44 1.93 6.49 -17.80
CA GLU A 44 1.72 7.34 -18.98
C GLU A 44 0.45 7.01 -19.75
N ASP A 45 -0.13 5.81 -19.56
CA ASP A 45 -1.36 5.40 -20.24
C ASP A 45 -2.57 6.18 -19.73
N ALA A 46 -3.12 7.03 -20.59
CA ALA A 46 -4.25 7.90 -20.26
C ALA A 46 -5.53 7.12 -19.88
N ALA A 47 -5.76 5.94 -20.48
CA ALA A 47 -6.92 5.12 -20.17
C ALA A 47 -6.80 4.49 -18.77
N LEU A 48 -5.63 3.97 -18.44
CA LEU A 48 -5.36 3.43 -17.11
C LEU A 48 -5.42 4.53 -16.02
N GLN A 49 -4.92 5.72 -16.30
CA GLN A 49 -5.00 6.86 -15.37
C GLN A 49 -6.45 7.35 -15.20
N ALA A 50 -7.25 7.38 -16.26
CA ALA A 50 -8.66 7.72 -16.18
C ALA A 50 -9.46 6.68 -15.36
N ASN A 51 -9.19 5.39 -15.58
CA ASN A 51 -9.77 4.31 -14.77
C ASN A 51 -9.38 4.47 -13.29
N LEU A 52 -8.11 4.72 -13.01
CA LEU A 52 -7.60 4.89 -11.64
C LEU A 52 -8.28 6.08 -10.93
N ALA A 53 -8.52 7.19 -11.65
CA ALA A 53 -9.25 8.32 -11.13
C ALA A 53 -10.71 7.95 -10.82
N ALA A 54 -11.39 7.25 -11.73
CA ALA A 54 -12.79 6.84 -11.56
C ALA A 54 -12.97 5.92 -10.34
N ILE A 55 -12.13 4.88 -10.19
CA ILE A 55 -12.22 3.96 -9.05
C ILE A 55 -11.83 4.64 -7.73
N ARG A 56 -10.89 5.58 -7.75
CA ARG A 56 -10.55 6.41 -6.59
C ARG A 56 -11.74 7.23 -6.14
N ASP A 57 -12.39 7.93 -7.05
CA ASP A 57 -13.52 8.82 -6.74
C ASP A 57 -14.73 8.02 -6.25
N TYR A 58 -15.01 6.89 -6.89
CA TYR A 58 -16.02 5.93 -6.44
C TYR A 58 -15.76 5.46 -5.00
N LEU A 59 -14.55 5.01 -4.68
CA LEU A 59 -14.25 4.55 -3.32
C LEU A 59 -14.25 5.69 -2.30
N GLN A 60 -13.82 6.89 -2.67
CA GLN A 60 -13.91 8.06 -1.78
C GLN A 60 -15.35 8.33 -1.37
N GLU A 61 -16.29 8.23 -2.30
CA GLU A 61 -17.71 8.43 -2.06
C GLU A 61 -18.32 7.29 -1.25
N GLU A 62 -18.13 6.05 -1.70
CA GLU A 62 -18.77 4.88 -1.08
C GLU A 62 -18.26 4.54 0.32
N LEU A 63 -16.95 4.69 0.57
CA LEU A 63 -16.40 4.56 1.90
C LEU A 63 -16.92 5.65 2.85
N GLY A 64 -17.10 6.86 2.35
CA GLY A 64 -17.67 7.96 3.13
C GLY A 64 -19.15 7.76 3.52
N ARG A 65 -19.86 6.84 2.86
CA ARG A 65 -21.26 6.47 3.17
C ARG A 65 -21.38 5.36 4.20
N ILE A 66 -20.27 4.71 4.58
CA ILE A 66 -20.31 3.65 5.60
C ILE A 66 -20.32 4.30 6.98
N GLU A 67 -21.39 4.06 7.73
CA GLU A 67 -21.53 4.59 9.09
C GLU A 67 -20.37 4.18 9.99
N GLY A 68 -19.85 5.12 10.77
CA GLY A 68 -18.70 4.92 11.67
C GLY A 68 -17.36 4.74 10.95
N LEU A 69 -17.31 4.73 9.61
CA LEU A 69 -16.04 4.71 8.88
C LEU A 69 -15.46 6.12 8.78
N ARG A 70 -14.19 6.24 9.15
CA ARG A 70 -13.42 7.48 9.03
C ARG A 70 -12.22 7.27 8.13
N ILE A 71 -12.17 8.00 7.03
CA ILE A 71 -11.01 8.07 6.14
C ILE A 71 -10.01 9.11 6.67
N TYR A 72 -8.72 8.78 6.66
CA TYR A 72 -7.63 9.67 7.06
C TYR A 72 -6.89 10.20 5.83
N GLY A 73 -6.40 11.43 5.94
CA GLY A 73 -5.79 12.17 4.85
C GLY A 73 -6.71 13.27 4.32
N THR A 74 -6.35 13.89 3.19
CA THR A 74 -7.10 15.00 2.59
C THR A 74 -8.15 14.48 1.61
N PRO A 75 -9.43 14.40 1.97
CA PRO A 75 -10.47 13.94 1.03
C PRO A 75 -10.84 15.02 -0.01
N ARG A 76 -10.42 16.28 0.18
CA ARG A 76 -10.90 17.43 -0.59
C ARG A 76 -10.07 17.76 -1.83
N ASP A 77 -8.87 17.20 -1.96
CA ASP A 77 -7.99 17.45 -3.10
C ASP A 77 -7.82 16.17 -3.92
N ALA A 78 -8.85 15.86 -4.71
CA ALA A 78 -8.85 14.68 -5.56
C ALA A 78 -7.72 14.68 -6.59
N ALA A 79 -7.25 15.85 -7.02
CA ALA A 79 -6.18 15.96 -8.01
C ALA A 79 -4.82 15.46 -7.49
N HIS A 80 -4.59 15.57 -6.19
CA HIS A 80 -3.32 15.17 -5.55
C HIS A 80 -3.43 13.89 -4.71
N LYS A 81 -4.61 13.27 -4.67
CA LYS A 81 -4.82 12.04 -3.92
C LYS A 81 -4.49 10.82 -4.79
N ILE A 82 -3.50 10.04 -4.36
CA ILE A 82 -3.28 8.70 -4.90
C ILE A 82 -4.42 7.76 -4.44
N PRO A 83 -4.73 6.70 -5.17
CA PRO A 83 -5.81 5.75 -4.85
C PRO A 83 -5.43 4.82 -3.68
N LEU A 84 -5.18 5.45 -2.55
CA LEU A 84 -4.83 4.81 -1.29
C LEU A 84 -5.73 5.36 -0.18
N PHE A 85 -6.40 4.48 0.56
CA PHE A 85 -7.34 4.81 1.60
C PHE A 85 -6.91 4.18 2.91
N SER A 86 -6.50 5.02 3.87
CA SER A 86 -6.31 4.61 5.26
C SER A 86 -7.57 4.98 6.04
N PHE A 87 -8.14 4.02 6.75
CA PHE A 87 -9.40 4.25 7.45
C PHE A 87 -9.52 3.39 8.72
N THR A 88 -10.41 3.82 9.59
CA THR A 88 -10.90 3.07 10.76
C THR A 88 -12.41 2.92 10.67
N VAL A 89 -12.96 1.96 11.39
CA VAL A 89 -14.40 1.79 11.59
C VAL A 89 -14.66 1.77 13.10
N GLU A 90 -15.58 2.59 13.56
CA GLU A 90 -15.96 2.68 14.96
C GLU A 90 -16.52 1.33 15.45
N GLY A 91 -16.05 0.90 16.60
CA GLY A 91 -16.46 -0.39 17.19
C GLY A 91 -15.80 -1.62 16.57
N ALA A 92 -14.96 -1.47 15.53
CA ALA A 92 -14.31 -2.61 14.87
C ALA A 92 -12.78 -2.50 14.92
N PHE A 93 -12.11 -3.60 15.27
CA PHE A 93 -10.66 -3.68 15.21
C PHE A 93 -10.16 -3.87 13.78
N ALA A 94 -9.14 -3.11 13.39
CA ALA A 94 -8.57 -3.17 12.03
C ALA A 94 -8.12 -4.59 11.64
N SER A 95 -7.49 -5.33 12.57
CA SER A 95 -7.06 -6.71 12.31
C SER A 95 -8.23 -7.68 12.11
N GLY A 96 -9.30 -7.52 12.89
CA GLY A 96 -10.50 -8.35 12.76
C GLY A 96 -11.19 -8.14 11.41
N LEU A 97 -11.40 -6.87 11.02
CA LEU A 97 -11.95 -6.54 9.69
C LEU A 97 -11.06 -7.07 8.55
N ALA A 98 -9.74 -6.94 8.67
CA ALA A 98 -8.82 -7.46 7.66
C ALA A 98 -8.94 -8.97 7.50
N GLN A 99 -9.04 -9.73 8.61
CA GLN A 99 -9.20 -11.19 8.58
C GLN A 99 -10.54 -11.63 7.97
N ILE A 100 -11.63 -10.93 8.28
CA ILE A 100 -12.95 -11.23 7.70
C ILE A 100 -12.91 -10.96 6.18
N LEU A 101 -12.36 -9.82 5.75
CA LEU A 101 -12.24 -9.47 4.35
C LEU A 101 -11.32 -10.43 3.58
N ASP A 102 -10.23 -10.90 4.19
CA ASP A 102 -9.35 -11.91 3.63
C ASP A 102 -10.11 -13.21 3.30
N LYS A 103 -11.01 -13.67 4.21
CA LYS A 103 -11.89 -14.80 3.95
C LYS A 103 -12.92 -14.55 2.83
N MET A 104 -13.18 -13.31 2.50
CA MET A 104 -14.02 -12.91 1.36
C MET A 104 -13.20 -12.66 0.07
N GLY A 105 -11.89 -12.96 0.08
CA GLY A 105 -10.98 -12.78 -1.07
C GLY A 105 -10.49 -11.34 -1.24
N ILE A 106 -10.55 -10.50 -0.21
CA ILE A 106 -10.13 -9.10 -0.26
C ILE A 106 -8.95 -8.87 0.67
N ALA A 107 -7.79 -8.62 0.09
CA ALA A 107 -6.56 -8.37 0.83
C ALA A 107 -6.42 -6.87 1.17
N LEU A 108 -6.40 -6.55 2.46
CA LEU A 108 -6.11 -5.22 2.98
C LEU A 108 -4.91 -5.28 3.93
N ARG A 109 -4.20 -4.19 4.05
CA ARG A 109 -3.19 -4.05 5.09
C ARG A 109 -3.83 -3.51 6.37
N SER A 110 -3.52 -4.12 7.52
CA SER A 110 -3.90 -3.65 8.84
C SER A 110 -2.66 -3.35 9.69
N GLY A 111 -2.78 -2.45 10.66
CA GLY A 111 -1.73 -2.10 11.62
C GLY A 111 -1.31 -0.65 11.54
N HIS A 112 -0.09 -0.35 12.01
CA HIS A 112 0.45 1.02 12.06
C HIS A 112 1.20 1.45 10.77
N MET A 113 1.33 0.59 9.76
CA MET A 113 1.92 0.86 8.43
C MET A 113 3.36 1.41 8.46
N CYS A 114 4.14 1.11 9.52
CA CYS A 114 5.44 1.71 9.80
C CYS A 114 5.39 3.24 9.98
N ALA A 115 4.23 3.79 10.38
CA ALA A 115 3.94 5.22 10.53
C ALA A 115 3.33 5.51 11.91
N GLU A 116 3.82 4.86 12.95
CA GLU A 116 3.28 4.95 14.30
C GLU A 116 3.17 6.39 14.83
N PRO A 117 4.15 7.30 14.63
CA PRO A 117 4.03 8.68 15.06
C PRO A 117 2.84 9.41 14.41
N LEU A 118 2.55 9.10 13.13
CA LEU A 118 1.41 9.67 12.41
C LEU A 118 0.09 9.15 12.97
N LEU A 119 0.01 7.84 13.22
CA LEU A 119 -1.20 7.26 13.82
C LEU A 119 -1.49 7.85 15.19
N ARG A 120 -0.47 7.99 16.04
CA ARG A 120 -0.59 8.65 17.35
C ARG A 120 -1.13 10.07 17.24
N ARG A 121 -0.70 10.86 16.24
CA ARG A 121 -1.25 12.20 15.98
C ARG A 121 -2.74 12.16 15.66
N TYR A 122 -3.24 11.10 15.03
CA TYR A 122 -4.66 10.87 14.76
C TYR A 122 -5.41 10.23 15.93
N GLY A 123 -4.73 9.91 17.05
CA GLY A 123 -5.31 9.20 18.18
C GLY A 123 -5.60 7.73 17.89
N GLN A 124 -4.88 7.13 16.93
CA GLN A 124 -5.07 5.75 16.52
C GLN A 124 -3.84 4.90 16.80
N THR A 125 -4.06 3.62 17.07
CA THR A 125 -2.99 2.62 17.23
C THR A 125 -2.88 1.69 16.02
N SER A 126 -3.94 1.58 15.25
CA SER A 126 -4.05 0.71 14.07
C SER A 126 -5.09 1.24 13.11
N MET A 127 -4.87 1.02 11.81
CA MET A 127 -5.80 1.37 10.73
C MET A 127 -5.86 0.23 9.71
N LEU A 128 -6.88 0.26 8.88
CA LEU A 128 -6.94 -0.48 7.61
C LEU A 128 -6.41 0.40 6.48
N ARG A 129 -5.79 -0.22 5.47
CA ARG A 129 -5.37 0.44 4.24
C ARG A 129 -5.78 -0.35 3.01
N ALA A 130 -6.62 0.23 2.19
CA ALA A 130 -6.88 -0.20 0.83
C ALA A 130 -5.96 0.56 -0.13
N SER A 131 -5.29 -0.15 -1.04
CA SER A 131 -4.42 0.43 -2.06
C SER A 131 -4.83 -0.16 -3.41
N LEU A 132 -5.03 0.71 -4.41
CA LEU A 132 -5.43 0.30 -5.74
C LEU A 132 -4.30 0.60 -6.73
N ALA A 133 -4.27 -0.20 -7.78
CA ALA A 133 -3.36 -0.05 -8.90
C ALA A 133 -4.14 0.28 -10.17
N PRO A 134 -3.50 0.79 -11.24
CA PRO A 134 -4.18 1.14 -12.48
C PRO A 134 -4.95 0.00 -13.15
N TYR A 135 -4.59 -1.24 -12.87
CA TYR A 135 -5.25 -2.45 -13.40
C TYR A 135 -6.44 -2.94 -12.57
N ASN A 136 -6.73 -2.33 -11.41
CA ASN A 136 -7.95 -2.67 -10.68
C ASN A 136 -9.20 -2.19 -11.43
N THR A 137 -10.28 -2.95 -11.30
CA THR A 137 -11.54 -2.70 -11.99
C THR A 137 -12.58 -2.08 -11.07
N MET A 138 -13.58 -1.42 -11.65
CA MET A 138 -14.74 -0.92 -10.92
C MET A 138 -15.49 -2.05 -10.20
N ALA A 139 -15.67 -3.21 -10.85
CA ALA A 139 -16.34 -4.37 -10.26
C ALA A 139 -15.62 -4.91 -9.00
N GLU A 140 -14.29 -4.86 -8.96
CA GLU A 140 -13.51 -5.19 -7.75
C GLU A 140 -13.77 -4.18 -6.64
N CYS A 141 -13.85 -2.89 -6.97
CA CYS A 141 -14.15 -1.84 -6.01
C CYS A 141 -15.56 -1.97 -5.43
N GLU A 142 -16.56 -2.28 -6.25
CA GLU A 142 -17.94 -2.56 -5.83
C GLU A 142 -17.99 -3.79 -4.89
N THR A 143 -17.26 -4.85 -5.26
CA THR A 143 -17.14 -6.07 -4.44
C THR A 143 -16.49 -5.77 -3.09
N PHE A 144 -15.45 -4.94 -3.09
CA PHE A 144 -14.79 -4.49 -1.85
C PHE A 144 -15.77 -3.72 -0.94
N VAL A 145 -16.47 -2.72 -1.47
CA VAL A 145 -17.43 -1.91 -0.68
C VAL A 145 -18.54 -2.79 -0.10
N LYS A 146 -19.11 -3.70 -0.90
CA LYS A 146 -20.15 -4.64 -0.47
C LYS A 146 -19.64 -5.56 0.65
N SER A 147 -18.44 -6.11 0.49
CA SER A 147 -17.82 -6.99 1.47
C SER A 147 -17.45 -6.26 2.74
N LEU A 148 -16.97 -5.02 2.64
CA LEU A 148 -16.64 -4.20 3.80
C LEU A 148 -17.89 -3.88 4.64
N ARG A 149 -18.99 -3.48 4.00
CA ARG A 149 -20.28 -3.26 4.70
C ARG A 149 -20.70 -4.52 5.46
N ARG A 150 -20.68 -5.67 4.77
CA ARG A 150 -21.00 -6.95 5.42
C ARG A 150 -20.07 -7.29 6.58
N ALA A 151 -18.76 -7.06 6.44
CA ALA A 151 -17.79 -7.33 7.49
C ALA A 151 -18.00 -6.40 8.71
N VAL A 152 -18.36 -5.15 8.50
CA VAL A 152 -18.72 -4.21 9.55
C VAL A 152 -19.97 -4.66 10.30
N ASP A 153 -21.01 -5.09 9.59
CA ASP A 153 -22.24 -5.58 10.18
C ASP A 153 -22.04 -6.86 11.02
N MET A 154 -21.05 -7.69 10.67
CA MET A 154 -20.69 -8.89 11.44
C MET A 154 -19.95 -8.61 12.75
N LEU A 155 -19.36 -7.42 12.90
CA LEU A 155 -18.57 -7.04 14.10
C LEU A 155 -19.32 -6.06 15.03
N ARG A 156 -20.49 -5.59 14.64
CA ARG A 156 -21.42 -4.79 15.45
C ARG A 156 -22.45 -5.68 16.12
#